data_f15ab10f16755aee2140011b4f6ebac5
#
_entry.id   f15ab10f16755aee2140011b4f6ebac5
#
_cell.length_a   1.000
_cell.length_b   1.000
_cell.length_c   1.000
_cell.angle_alpha   90.00
_cell.angle_beta   90.00
_cell.angle_gamma   90.00
#
_symmetry.space_group_name_H-M   'P 1'
#
loop_
_entity.id
_entity.type
_entity.pdbx_description
1 polymer ?
#
loop_
_entity_poly.entity_id
_entity_poly.type
_entity_poly.pdbx_seq_one_letter_code
_entity_poly.pdbx_strand_id
1 'polypeptide(L)'
;MWLIYHSQLSWKSVYSVECGTTAPRKQGSLAKFNLGNLTNPTHQEQTIEASLEFSGVGLHSGAPVTMRLLPAPAGSGIVFRRTDLDNFEIPATGRNVAKVSYATSLMRQGVLISTTEHLLSALIGMGVDNVIVELDNLELPILDGSAKPYVEAFLRVGIKVQRRRREYIRVLKPVEVREGEKFIGVYPGDGYSITYEIDFPQPIGYDSFSVDLESETYGAEIAAARTFGYKADEQRLRDMGLIRGAGPENAIILTPNGPENGPLRFPDEYVRHKVLDLIGDLALAGKRIQGKVFAMRAGHAMHTALVSRLMKDRSAWELAHAPVEKAVVEAAAEVAGNPAFAGA
;
A
#
# COMPACT_ATOMS: atom_id res chain seq x y z
N MET A 1 -3.72 -47.66 -21.29
CA MET A 1 -3.37 -47.08 -22.59
C MET A 1 -4.29 -45.90 -22.83
N TRP A 2 -3.90 -44.71 -22.31
CA TRP A 2 -4.50 -43.41 -22.65
C TRP A 2 -3.40 -42.36 -22.66
N LEU A 3 -3.35 -41.65 -23.76
CA LEU A 3 -2.31 -40.75 -24.23
C LEU A 3 -2.22 -39.46 -23.39
N ILE A 4 -0.95 -39.09 -23.14
CA ILE A 4 -0.47 -37.81 -22.67
C ILE A 4 -0.74 -36.75 -23.74
N TYR A 5 -1.42 -35.66 -23.38
CA TYR A 5 -1.39 -34.42 -24.15
C TYR A 5 -0.67 -33.35 -23.28
N HIS A 6 0.60 -33.15 -23.61
CA HIS A 6 1.29 -31.90 -23.20
C HIS A 6 0.79 -30.77 -24.07
N SER A 7 0.08 -29.84 -23.49
CA SER A 7 -0.06 -28.50 -24.05
C SER A 7 0.77 -27.54 -23.22
N GLN A 8 1.90 -27.12 -23.77
CA GLN A 8 2.64 -25.96 -23.32
C GLN A 8 1.77 -24.70 -23.59
N LEU A 9 1.06 -24.24 -22.58
CA LEU A 9 0.50 -22.88 -22.58
C LEU A 9 1.55 -21.95 -22.00
N SER A 10 2.13 -21.14 -22.88
CA SER A 10 3.00 -20.04 -22.52
C SER A 10 2.23 -19.07 -21.63
N TRP A 11 2.77 -18.79 -20.45
CA TRP A 11 2.25 -17.80 -19.51
C TRP A 11 2.37 -16.38 -20.12
N LYS A 12 1.33 -15.94 -20.83
CA LYS A 12 1.16 -14.54 -21.12
C LYS A 12 0.45 -13.92 -19.91
N SER A 13 1.12 -12.93 -19.33
CA SER A 13 0.61 -12.06 -18.28
C SER A 13 -0.87 -11.69 -18.51
N VAL A 14 -1.73 -12.03 -17.55
CA VAL A 14 -3.18 -11.75 -17.59
C VAL A 14 -3.46 -10.26 -17.35
N TYR A 15 -2.44 -9.45 -17.13
CA TYR A 15 -2.57 -8.03 -16.81
C TYR A 15 -1.95 -7.18 -17.92
N SER A 16 -2.77 -6.36 -18.60
CA SER A 16 -2.26 -5.28 -19.45
C SER A 16 -2.02 -4.04 -18.59
N VAL A 17 -0.78 -3.59 -18.50
CA VAL A 17 -0.45 -2.28 -17.94
C VAL A 17 -0.02 -1.42 -19.12
N GLU A 18 -0.88 -0.53 -19.59
CA GLU A 18 -0.56 0.38 -20.67
C GLU A 18 -0.06 1.72 -20.13
N CYS A 19 1.07 2.14 -20.63
CA CYS A 19 1.64 3.47 -20.35
C CYS A 19 1.29 4.39 -21.53
N GLY A 20 0.55 5.44 -21.28
CA GLY A 20 0.15 6.42 -22.27
C GLY A 20 1.31 7.32 -22.74
N THR A 21 2.31 6.74 -23.43
CA THR A 21 3.33 7.49 -24.15
C THR A 21 3.45 6.99 -25.58
N THR A 22 3.15 7.86 -26.53
CA THR A 22 3.31 7.63 -27.97
C THR A 22 4.78 7.74 -28.38
N ALA A 23 5.60 6.69 -28.20
CA ALA A 23 6.83 6.46 -28.93
C ALA A 23 7.35 5.02 -28.69
N PRO A 24 7.72 4.24 -29.71
CA PRO A 24 8.23 2.89 -29.53
C PRO A 24 9.68 2.93 -29.02
N ARG A 25 9.92 2.53 -27.78
CA ARG A 25 11.26 2.21 -27.30
C ARG A 25 11.56 0.72 -27.51
N LYS A 26 12.74 0.45 -28.07
CA LYS A 26 13.29 -0.88 -28.34
C LYS A 26 13.28 -1.75 -27.08
N GLN A 27 12.89 -3.01 -27.23
CA GLN A 27 13.04 -4.07 -26.22
C GLN A 27 14.51 -4.16 -25.78
N GLY A 28 14.77 -3.69 -24.56
CA GLY A 28 16.06 -3.84 -23.87
C GLY A 28 15.90 -4.83 -22.72
N SER A 29 16.91 -5.67 -22.54
CA SER A 29 17.11 -6.66 -21.49
C SER A 29 16.62 -6.16 -20.12
N LEU A 30 16.14 -7.07 -19.25
CA LEU A 30 15.85 -6.86 -17.82
C LEU A 30 17.06 -6.15 -17.17
N ALA A 31 17.06 -4.82 -17.25
CA ALA A 31 18.01 -3.99 -16.55
C ALA A 31 17.72 -4.14 -15.05
N LYS A 32 18.75 -4.45 -14.27
CA LYS A 32 18.73 -4.32 -12.81
C LYS A 32 18.16 -2.94 -12.50
N PHE A 33 16.96 -2.89 -11.94
CA PHE A 33 16.33 -1.63 -11.56
C PHE A 33 17.27 -0.90 -10.60
N ASN A 34 17.75 0.25 -11.03
CA ASN A 34 18.62 1.07 -10.22
C ASN A 34 17.74 1.82 -9.19
N LEU A 35 17.54 1.23 -8.02
CA LEU A 35 16.84 1.83 -6.88
C LEU A 35 17.54 3.10 -6.36
N GLY A 36 18.77 3.36 -6.80
CA GLY A 36 19.60 4.47 -6.32
C GLY A 36 19.03 5.88 -6.55
N ASN A 37 17.99 6.06 -7.37
CA ASN A 37 17.30 7.34 -7.52
C ASN A 37 16.15 7.55 -6.51
N LEU A 38 15.82 6.55 -5.70
CA LEU A 38 14.78 6.63 -4.65
C LEU A 38 15.37 6.96 -3.27
N THR A 39 16.70 7.01 -3.16
CA THR A 39 17.45 7.04 -1.88
C THR A 39 17.46 8.38 -1.15
N ASN A 40 16.79 9.41 -1.66
CA ASN A 40 16.65 10.67 -0.92
C ASN A 40 15.19 10.83 -0.48
N PRO A 41 14.87 10.75 0.83
CA PRO A 41 13.55 11.09 1.31
C PRO A 41 13.27 12.54 0.92
N THR A 42 12.55 12.73 -0.19
CA THR A 42 12.20 14.08 -0.59
C THR A 42 11.21 14.62 0.43
N HIS A 43 11.57 15.71 1.08
CA HIS A 43 10.68 16.43 1.98
C HIS A 43 9.57 17.18 1.21
N GLN A 44 9.42 16.89 -0.06
CA GLN A 44 8.42 17.46 -0.97
C GLN A 44 7.37 16.41 -1.32
N GLU A 45 6.16 16.89 -1.60
CA GLU A 45 5.11 16.02 -2.12
C GLU A 45 5.49 15.46 -3.48
N GLN A 46 4.93 14.29 -3.81
CA GLN A 46 5.22 13.56 -5.02
C GLN A 46 3.94 13.09 -5.71
N THR A 47 4.03 12.96 -7.05
CA THR A 47 3.02 12.31 -7.89
C THR A 47 3.69 11.36 -8.87
N ILE A 48 2.94 10.52 -9.57
CA ILE A 48 3.46 9.71 -10.69
C ILE A 48 3.82 10.60 -11.87
N GLU A 49 4.85 10.24 -12.66
CA GLU A 49 5.29 11.09 -13.76
C GLU A 49 4.38 11.00 -15.00
N ALA A 50 3.77 9.82 -15.24
CA ALA A 50 2.83 9.60 -16.32
C ALA A 50 1.62 8.77 -15.85
N SER A 51 0.54 8.80 -16.63
CA SER A 51 -0.66 7.99 -16.37
C SER A 51 -0.36 6.50 -16.49
N LEU A 52 -1.06 5.71 -15.67
CA LEU A 52 -1.00 4.25 -15.65
C LEU A 52 -2.39 3.68 -15.80
N GLU A 53 -2.53 2.54 -16.48
CA GLU A 53 -3.79 1.80 -16.59
C GLU A 53 -3.60 0.37 -16.10
N PHE A 54 -4.60 -0.12 -15.36
CA PHE A 54 -4.69 -1.47 -14.85
C PHE A 54 -6.07 -2.03 -15.15
N SER A 55 -6.14 -3.23 -15.68
CA SER A 55 -7.39 -3.95 -15.91
C SER A 55 -7.35 -5.28 -15.18
N GLY A 56 -8.48 -5.70 -14.65
CA GLY A 56 -8.61 -6.95 -13.91
C GLY A 56 -10.03 -7.18 -13.43
N VAL A 57 -10.15 -7.94 -12.35
CA VAL A 57 -11.44 -8.21 -11.68
C VAL A 57 -11.34 -7.79 -10.21
N GLY A 58 -12.46 -7.38 -9.63
CA GLY A 58 -12.57 -7.16 -8.19
C GLY A 58 -12.52 -8.49 -7.44
N LEU A 59 -11.80 -8.55 -6.31
CA LEU A 59 -11.67 -9.76 -5.49
C LEU A 59 -13.05 -10.28 -5.02
N HIS A 60 -13.87 -9.39 -4.50
CA HIS A 60 -15.15 -9.75 -3.91
C HIS A 60 -16.29 -9.77 -4.93
N SER A 61 -16.36 -8.77 -5.78
CA SER A 61 -17.42 -8.65 -6.79
C SER A 61 -17.25 -9.63 -7.95
N GLY A 62 -16.02 -9.98 -8.32
CA GLY A 62 -15.69 -10.70 -9.55
C GLY A 62 -15.99 -9.91 -10.82
N ALA A 63 -16.40 -8.65 -10.69
CA ALA A 63 -16.71 -7.80 -11.82
C ALA A 63 -15.43 -7.29 -12.49
N PRO A 64 -15.40 -7.22 -13.83
CA PRO A 64 -14.30 -6.59 -14.55
C PRO A 64 -14.25 -5.10 -14.21
N VAL A 65 -13.03 -4.57 -14.12
CA VAL A 65 -12.76 -3.16 -13.81
C VAL A 65 -11.53 -2.69 -14.55
N THR A 66 -11.63 -1.46 -15.08
CA THR A 66 -10.49 -0.69 -15.58
C THR A 66 -10.22 0.46 -14.61
N MET A 67 -8.99 0.56 -14.18
CA MET A 67 -8.51 1.59 -13.26
C MET A 67 -7.38 2.39 -13.92
N ARG A 68 -7.48 3.73 -13.86
CA ARG A 68 -6.43 4.63 -14.36
C ARG A 68 -5.92 5.50 -13.23
N LEU A 69 -4.62 5.57 -13.09
CA LEU A 69 -3.95 6.51 -12.19
C LEU A 69 -3.44 7.69 -13.00
N LEU A 70 -3.80 8.89 -12.59
CA LEU A 70 -3.40 10.13 -13.26
C LEU A 70 -2.57 10.98 -12.30
N PRO A 71 -1.48 11.62 -12.78
CA PRO A 71 -0.76 12.62 -12.00
C PRO A 71 -1.73 13.69 -11.50
N ALA A 72 -1.56 14.12 -10.24
CA ALA A 72 -2.40 15.16 -9.66
C ALA A 72 -1.58 16.35 -9.15
N PRO A 73 -2.14 17.56 -9.09
CA PRO A 73 -1.48 18.73 -8.53
C PRO A 73 -1.05 18.54 -7.06
N ALA A 74 -0.01 19.24 -6.65
CA ALA A 74 0.44 19.24 -5.26
C ALA A 74 -0.70 19.69 -4.31
N GLY A 75 -0.89 18.95 -3.23
CA GLY A 75 -1.95 19.19 -2.25
C GLY A 75 -3.30 18.56 -2.58
N SER A 76 -3.45 17.85 -3.71
CA SER A 76 -4.68 17.13 -4.06
C SER A 76 -4.95 15.95 -3.11
N GLY A 77 -3.89 15.32 -2.60
CA GLY A 77 -4.00 14.02 -1.94
C GLY A 77 -4.38 12.91 -2.93
N ILE A 78 -4.86 11.81 -2.40
CA ILE A 78 -5.36 10.67 -3.19
C ILE A 78 -6.87 10.82 -3.35
N VAL A 79 -7.34 10.88 -4.60
CA VAL A 79 -8.76 11.06 -4.92
C VAL A 79 -9.22 9.95 -5.86
N PHE A 80 -10.18 9.17 -5.42
CA PHE A 80 -10.87 8.21 -6.28
C PHE A 80 -11.98 8.90 -7.07
N ARG A 81 -12.13 8.50 -8.35
CA ARG A 81 -13.13 9.05 -9.28
C ARG A 81 -13.86 7.92 -9.98
N ARG A 82 -15.17 7.83 -9.80
CA ARG A 82 -16.06 6.87 -10.50
C ARG A 82 -16.46 7.43 -11.86
N THR A 83 -15.80 6.96 -12.92
CA THR A 83 -16.05 7.43 -14.29
C THR A 83 -17.41 6.98 -14.85
N ASP A 84 -17.92 5.86 -14.37
CA ASP A 84 -19.26 5.35 -14.66
C ASP A 84 -20.40 6.10 -13.94
N LEU A 85 -20.05 7.00 -13.00
CA LEU A 85 -20.98 7.81 -12.23
C LEU A 85 -20.65 9.31 -12.35
N ASP A 86 -20.62 9.83 -13.57
CA ASP A 86 -20.38 11.24 -13.89
C ASP A 86 -19.12 11.82 -13.24
N ASN A 87 -18.05 11.02 -13.17
CA ASN A 87 -16.78 11.37 -12.52
C ASN A 87 -16.92 11.75 -11.04
N PHE A 88 -17.80 11.07 -10.31
CA PHE A 88 -18.01 11.33 -8.90
C PHE A 88 -16.75 11.08 -8.08
N GLU A 89 -16.32 12.06 -7.28
CA GLU A 89 -15.06 12.02 -6.55
C GLU A 89 -15.25 11.66 -5.06
N ILE A 90 -14.35 10.78 -4.57
CA ILE A 90 -14.26 10.37 -3.18
C ILE A 90 -12.80 10.52 -2.73
N PRO A 91 -12.46 11.57 -1.94
CA PRO A 91 -11.14 11.67 -1.34
C PRO A 91 -10.83 10.48 -0.41
N ALA A 92 -9.63 9.94 -0.50
CA ALA A 92 -9.14 8.84 0.36
C ALA A 92 -8.82 9.37 1.76
N THR A 93 -9.84 9.57 2.56
CA THR A 93 -9.73 10.06 3.94
C THR A 93 -10.64 9.31 4.89
N GLY A 94 -10.28 9.26 6.16
CA GLY A 94 -11.04 8.58 7.21
C GLY A 94 -12.50 9.03 7.34
N ARG A 95 -12.85 10.24 6.83
CA ARG A 95 -14.25 10.73 6.80
C ARG A 95 -15.13 9.95 5.82
N ASN A 96 -14.54 9.36 4.81
CA ASN A 96 -15.22 8.62 3.76
C ASN A 96 -15.16 7.09 3.97
N VAL A 97 -14.56 6.62 5.07
CA VAL A 97 -14.53 5.19 5.39
C VAL A 97 -15.96 4.67 5.59
N ALA A 98 -16.32 3.64 4.82
CA ALA A 98 -17.56 2.90 4.98
C ALA A 98 -17.44 1.83 6.07
N LYS A 99 -18.53 1.08 6.34
CA LYS A 99 -18.45 -0.09 7.21
C LYS A 99 -17.50 -1.11 6.59
N VAL A 100 -16.40 -1.38 7.31
CA VAL A 100 -15.33 -2.28 6.86
C VAL A 100 -15.67 -3.72 7.19
N SER A 101 -15.64 -4.60 6.17
CA SER A 101 -15.77 -6.05 6.32
C SER A 101 -15.00 -6.72 5.19
N TYR A 102 -13.97 -7.49 5.51
CA TYR A 102 -13.08 -8.20 4.57
C TYR A 102 -12.23 -7.33 3.62
N ALA A 103 -12.54 -6.05 3.47
CA ALA A 103 -11.76 -5.08 2.70
C ALA A 103 -12.07 -3.67 3.19
N THR A 104 -11.18 -2.73 2.90
CA THR A 104 -11.39 -1.31 3.21
C THR A 104 -12.14 -0.64 2.08
N SER A 105 -13.29 -0.07 2.44
CA SER A 105 -14.19 0.62 1.50
C SER A 105 -14.36 2.08 1.88
N LEU A 106 -14.51 2.91 0.86
CA LEU A 106 -14.83 4.33 0.97
C LEU A 106 -16.24 4.57 0.42
N MET A 107 -16.99 5.43 1.08
CA MET A 107 -18.33 5.83 0.63
C MET A 107 -18.55 7.33 0.82
N ARG A 108 -19.12 7.95 -0.20
CA ARG A 108 -19.58 9.34 -0.14
C ARG A 108 -20.90 9.45 -0.91
N GLN A 109 -21.93 10.02 -0.26
CA GLN A 109 -23.27 10.22 -0.87
C GLN A 109 -23.86 8.95 -1.52
N GLY A 110 -23.63 7.77 -0.93
CA GLY A 110 -24.12 6.50 -1.43
C GLY A 110 -23.25 5.84 -2.51
N VAL A 111 -22.24 6.54 -3.06
CA VAL A 111 -21.28 5.95 -4.00
C VAL A 111 -20.18 5.24 -3.23
N LEU A 112 -19.97 3.97 -3.55
CA LEU A 112 -19.01 3.07 -2.90
C LEU A 112 -17.78 2.81 -3.79
N ILE A 113 -16.61 2.73 -3.16
CA ILE A 113 -15.38 2.15 -3.74
C ILE A 113 -14.81 1.19 -2.72
N SER A 114 -14.42 -0.01 -3.15
CA SER A 114 -13.97 -1.10 -2.27
C SER A 114 -12.58 -1.62 -2.62
N THR A 115 -11.95 -2.34 -1.67
CA THR A 115 -10.65 -2.99 -1.81
C THR A 115 -9.55 -1.97 -2.14
N THR A 116 -9.51 -0.87 -1.36
CA THR A 116 -8.62 0.27 -1.62
C THR A 116 -7.23 0.09 -0.99
N GLU A 117 -7.09 -0.79 -0.02
CA GLU A 117 -5.92 -0.96 0.87
C GLU A 117 -4.62 -1.24 0.12
N HIS A 118 -4.62 -2.13 -0.88
CA HIS A 118 -3.40 -2.51 -1.59
C HIS A 118 -2.82 -1.34 -2.42
N LEU A 119 -3.69 -0.61 -3.13
CA LEU A 119 -3.26 0.58 -3.89
C LEU A 119 -2.81 1.70 -2.95
N LEU A 120 -3.58 1.98 -1.88
CA LEU A 120 -3.20 3.00 -0.89
C LEU A 120 -1.87 2.67 -0.23
N SER A 121 -1.63 1.37 0.07
CA SER A 121 -0.37 0.87 0.58
C SER A 121 0.80 1.15 -0.39
N ALA A 122 0.62 0.83 -1.68
CA ALA A 122 1.63 1.09 -2.71
C ALA A 122 1.95 2.59 -2.85
N LEU A 123 0.92 3.45 -2.84
CA LEU A 123 1.10 4.90 -2.94
C LEU A 123 1.89 5.46 -1.76
N ILE A 124 1.49 5.10 -0.53
CA ILE A 124 2.22 5.51 0.67
C ILE A 124 3.62 4.89 0.70
N GLY A 125 3.74 3.58 0.48
CA GLY A 125 5.02 2.89 0.49
C GLY A 125 6.03 3.52 -0.48
N MET A 126 5.61 3.89 -1.68
CA MET A 126 6.48 4.44 -2.72
C MET A 126 6.60 5.97 -2.72
N GLY A 127 6.00 6.65 -1.77
CA GLY A 127 6.19 8.10 -1.64
C GLY A 127 5.24 8.96 -2.47
N VAL A 128 4.19 8.40 -3.07
CA VAL A 128 3.22 9.15 -3.86
C VAL A 128 2.17 9.79 -2.94
N ASP A 129 2.07 11.12 -2.98
CA ASP A 129 1.13 11.89 -2.14
C ASP A 129 -0.12 12.31 -2.91
N ASN A 130 0.01 12.59 -4.22
CA ASN A 130 -1.04 13.18 -5.02
C ASN A 130 -1.31 12.34 -6.27
N VAL A 131 -2.51 11.79 -6.39
CA VAL A 131 -2.95 10.99 -7.54
C VAL A 131 -4.46 11.00 -7.68
N ILE A 132 -4.97 11.04 -8.91
CA ILE A 132 -6.37 10.75 -9.21
C ILE A 132 -6.45 9.30 -9.65
N VAL A 133 -7.35 8.52 -9.03
CA VAL A 133 -7.61 7.12 -9.32
C VAL A 133 -8.98 7.01 -9.96
N GLU A 134 -9.03 6.88 -11.27
CA GLU A 134 -10.27 6.68 -12.03
C GLU A 134 -10.65 5.21 -12.05
N LEU A 135 -11.94 4.91 -11.88
CA LEU A 135 -12.52 3.57 -11.86
C LEU A 135 -13.84 3.56 -12.65
N ASP A 136 -14.03 2.56 -13.47
CA ASP A 136 -15.30 2.30 -14.17
C ASP A 136 -16.22 1.32 -13.42
N ASN A 137 -15.85 0.91 -12.20
CA ASN A 137 -16.64 0.01 -11.34
C ASN A 137 -16.39 0.31 -9.85
N LEU A 138 -17.14 -0.37 -8.98
CA LEU A 138 -17.14 -0.12 -7.52
C LEU A 138 -15.92 -0.70 -6.79
N GLU A 139 -15.19 -1.65 -7.35
CA GLU A 139 -14.09 -2.34 -6.67
C GLU A 139 -12.80 -2.24 -7.48
N LEU A 140 -11.67 -2.00 -6.79
CA LEU A 140 -10.36 -1.98 -7.44
C LEU A 140 -9.98 -3.37 -7.97
N PRO A 141 -9.19 -3.46 -9.06
CA PRO A 141 -8.70 -4.74 -9.55
C PRO A 141 -7.75 -5.35 -8.52
N ILE A 142 -7.96 -6.63 -8.19
CA ILE A 142 -7.13 -7.34 -7.22
C ILE A 142 -5.72 -7.64 -7.74
N LEU A 143 -5.55 -7.69 -9.04
CA LEU A 143 -4.32 -8.02 -9.75
C LEU A 143 -3.74 -9.38 -9.31
N ASP A 144 -2.55 -9.42 -8.73
CA ASP A 144 -1.91 -10.62 -8.22
C ASP A 144 -2.14 -10.84 -6.70
N GLY A 145 -3.03 -10.05 -6.10
CA GLY A 145 -3.33 -10.07 -4.67
C GLY A 145 -2.34 -9.35 -3.78
N SER A 146 -1.35 -8.65 -4.36
CA SER A 146 -0.34 -7.87 -3.64
C SER A 146 -0.27 -6.43 -4.15
N ALA A 147 0.62 -5.62 -3.59
CA ALA A 147 0.91 -4.26 -4.08
C ALA A 147 2.02 -4.22 -5.14
N LYS A 148 2.69 -5.36 -5.42
CA LYS A 148 3.83 -5.45 -6.34
C LYS A 148 3.54 -4.88 -7.73
N PRO A 149 2.41 -5.19 -8.40
CA PRO A 149 2.14 -4.67 -9.75
C PRO A 149 2.08 -3.15 -9.79
N TYR A 150 1.58 -2.51 -8.73
CA TYR A 150 1.56 -1.05 -8.61
C TYR A 150 2.98 -0.49 -8.47
N VAL A 151 3.79 -1.07 -7.58
CA VAL A 151 5.19 -0.65 -7.37
C VAL A 151 6.00 -0.76 -8.66
N GLU A 152 5.90 -1.89 -9.37
CA GLU A 152 6.58 -2.08 -10.66
C GLU A 152 6.14 -1.03 -11.71
N ALA A 153 4.85 -0.67 -11.71
CA ALA A 153 4.35 0.35 -12.61
C ALA A 153 4.88 1.75 -12.24
N PHE A 154 4.92 2.11 -10.94
CA PHE A 154 5.48 3.39 -10.48
C PHE A 154 6.97 3.50 -10.81
N LEU A 155 7.75 2.44 -10.59
CA LEU A 155 9.17 2.40 -10.96
C LEU A 155 9.40 2.55 -12.45
N ARG A 156 8.50 2.02 -13.28
CA ARG A 156 8.58 2.09 -14.74
C ARG A 156 8.29 3.49 -15.28
N VAL A 157 7.26 4.19 -14.75
CA VAL A 157 6.89 5.52 -15.25
C VAL A 157 7.66 6.65 -14.57
N GLY A 158 8.19 6.40 -13.37
CA GLY A 158 8.85 7.39 -12.54
C GLY A 158 7.90 8.09 -11.57
N ILE A 159 8.51 8.66 -10.53
CA ILE A 159 7.84 9.47 -9.50
C ILE A 159 8.39 10.89 -9.60
N LYS A 160 7.48 11.86 -9.77
CA LYS A 160 7.78 13.27 -9.94
C LYS A 160 7.69 14.03 -8.63
N VAL A 161 8.77 14.68 -8.23
CA VAL A 161 8.82 15.57 -7.09
C VAL A 161 8.09 16.88 -7.42
N GLN A 162 7.27 17.35 -6.50
CA GLN A 162 6.47 18.58 -6.62
C GLN A 162 7.03 19.69 -5.71
N ARG A 163 6.67 20.96 -5.97
CA ARG A 163 7.25 22.09 -5.23
C ARG A 163 6.75 22.28 -3.81
N ARG A 164 5.61 21.62 -3.43
CA ARG A 164 5.02 21.73 -2.10
C ARG A 164 5.79 20.87 -1.11
N ARG A 165 6.12 21.42 0.08
CA ARG A 165 6.70 20.65 1.18
C ARG A 165 5.69 19.65 1.71
N ARG A 166 6.15 18.41 1.95
CA ARG A 166 5.33 17.34 2.52
C ARG A 166 5.02 17.65 3.98
N GLU A 167 3.76 17.46 4.34
CA GLU A 167 3.28 17.52 5.71
C GLU A 167 3.11 16.10 6.26
N TYR A 168 3.41 15.93 7.53
CA TYR A 168 3.26 14.69 8.27
C TYR A 168 2.32 14.90 9.46
N ILE A 169 1.58 13.86 9.82
CA ILE A 169 0.91 13.75 11.11
C ILE A 169 1.96 13.25 12.10
N ARG A 170 2.57 14.17 12.84
CA ARG A 170 3.47 13.80 13.93
C ARG A 170 2.66 13.45 15.16
N VAL A 171 2.83 12.21 15.63
CA VAL A 171 2.14 11.71 16.83
C VAL A 171 2.82 12.29 18.09
N LEU A 172 2.05 12.90 18.97
CA LEU A 172 2.52 13.53 20.22
C LEU A 172 2.18 12.71 21.47
N LYS A 173 1.11 11.89 21.40
CA LYS A 173 0.65 11.05 22.50
C LYS A 173 0.19 9.70 21.98
N PRO A 174 0.26 8.64 22.80
CA PRO A 174 -0.30 7.35 22.44
C PRO A 174 -1.79 7.43 22.10
N VAL A 175 -2.19 6.80 21.01
CA VAL A 175 -3.60 6.57 20.64
C VAL A 175 -3.77 5.09 20.40
N GLU A 176 -4.70 4.47 21.12
CA GLU A 176 -4.87 3.02 21.14
C GLU A 176 -6.32 2.62 20.89
N VAL A 177 -6.51 1.46 20.25
CA VAL A 177 -7.81 0.79 20.10
C VAL A 177 -7.66 -0.65 20.58
N ARG A 178 -8.60 -1.12 21.40
CA ARG A 178 -8.63 -2.50 21.94
C ARG A 178 -10.01 -3.11 21.73
N GLU A 179 -10.01 -4.38 21.37
CA GLU A 179 -11.22 -5.19 21.22
C GLU A 179 -10.90 -6.64 21.66
N GLY A 180 -11.25 -6.99 22.90
CA GLY A 180 -10.83 -8.24 23.51
C GLY A 180 -9.30 -8.37 23.55
N GLU A 181 -8.77 -9.42 22.92
CA GLU A 181 -7.33 -9.66 22.82
C GLU A 181 -6.66 -8.92 21.65
N LYS A 182 -7.45 -8.27 20.79
CA LYS A 182 -6.95 -7.52 19.66
C LYS A 182 -6.51 -6.13 20.10
N PHE A 183 -5.43 -5.66 19.52
CA PHE A 183 -4.84 -4.38 19.86
C PHE A 183 -4.26 -3.68 18.64
N ILE A 184 -4.37 -2.35 18.59
CA ILE A 184 -3.60 -1.48 17.73
C ILE A 184 -3.36 -0.14 18.40
N GLY A 185 -2.16 0.39 18.28
CA GLY A 185 -1.80 1.70 18.82
C GLY A 185 -0.78 2.41 17.96
N VAL A 186 -0.80 3.75 18.03
CA VAL A 186 0.23 4.61 17.47
C VAL A 186 0.83 5.47 18.58
N TYR A 187 2.14 5.60 18.57
CA TYR A 187 2.96 6.22 19.60
C TYR A 187 3.88 7.28 19.02
N PRO A 188 4.33 8.26 19.81
CA PRO A 188 5.38 9.19 19.40
C PRO A 188 6.63 8.44 18.93
N GLY A 189 7.27 8.96 17.88
CA GLY A 189 8.52 8.40 17.34
C GLY A 189 9.03 9.21 16.17
N ASP A 190 10.32 9.03 15.89
CA ASP A 190 10.96 9.58 14.71
C ASP A 190 10.80 8.60 13.54
N GLY A 191 10.41 9.08 12.37
CA GLY A 191 10.12 8.23 11.20
C GLY A 191 8.76 7.53 11.25
N TYR A 192 8.61 6.43 10.52
CA TYR A 192 7.39 5.62 10.49
C TYR A 192 7.76 4.14 10.62
N SER A 193 7.65 3.59 11.83
CA SER A 193 7.90 2.19 12.10
C SER A 193 6.62 1.42 12.43
N ILE A 194 6.58 0.16 12.03
CA ILE A 194 5.43 -0.74 12.20
C ILE A 194 5.94 -2.05 12.79
N THR A 195 5.31 -2.51 13.86
CA THR A 195 5.40 -3.89 14.36
C THR A 195 4.02 -4.51 14.31
N TYR A 196 3.88 -5.64 13.65
CA TYR A 196 2.62 -6.35 13.51
C TYR A 196 2.76 -7.80 13.99
N GLU A 197 1.85 -8.23 14.85
CA GLU A 197 1.74 -9.60 15.33
C GLU A 197 0.43 -10.21 14.85
N ILE A 198 0.50 -11.40 14.30
CA ILE A 198 -0.66 -12.21 13.93
C ILE A 198 -0.71 -13.49 14.75
N ASP A 199 -1.90 -14.02 14.91
CA ASP A 199 -2.12 -15.34 15.48
C ASP A 199 -3.39 -15.91 14.87
N PHE A 200 -3.19 -16.68 13.82
CA PHE A 200 -4.24 -17.33 13.05
C PHE A 200 -4.30 -18.83 13.36
N PRO A 201 -5.40 -19.50 13.03
CA PRO A 201 -5.42 -20.97 13.06
C PRO A 201 -4.29 -21.57 12.20
N GLN A 202 -3.89 -22.80 12.52
CA GLN A 202 -2.96 -23.52 11.68
C GLN A 202 -3.48 -23.62 10.23
N PRO A 203 -2.62 -23.58 9.21
CA PRO A 203 -1.16 -23.71 9.25
C PRO A 203 -0.38 -22.41 9.46
N ILE A 204 -1.02 -21.26 9.64
CA ILE A 204 -0.32 -19.98 9.83
C ILE A 204 0.31 -19.91 11.23
N GLY A 205 -0.51 -20.02 12.31
CA GLY A 205 -0.07 -19.86 13.69
C GLY A 205 0.25 -18.41 14.05
N TYR A 206 1.12 -18.26 15.05
CA TYR A 206 1.68 -16.97 15.47
C TYR A 206 2.87 -16.59 14.60
N ASP A 207 2.92 -15.32 14.20
CA ASP A 207 4.04 -14.73 13.47
C ASP A 207 4.11 -13.23 13.76
N SER A 208 5.28 -12.61 13.55
CA SER A 208 5.50 -11.19 13.77
C SER A 208 6.48 -10.60 12.76
N PHE A 209 6.24 -9.34 12.39
CA PHE A 209 7.11 -8.60 11.48
C PHE A 209 7.25 -7.15 11.93
N SER A 210 8.49 -6.63 11.87
CA SER A 210 8.79 -5.23 12.19
C SER A 210 9.55 -4.58 11.04
N VAL A 211 9.21 -3.33 10.74
CA VAL A 211 9.80 -2.59 9.63
C VAL A 211 9.83 -1.09 9.92
N ASP A 212 10.92 -0.43 9.52
CA ASP A 212 10.98 1.02 9.33
C ASP A 212 10.60 1.32 7.87
N LEU A 213 9.52 2.08 7.69
CA LEU A 213 8.91 2.25 6.37
C LEU A 213 9.62 3.31 5.54
N GLU A 214 10.48 2.83 4.67
CA GLU A 214 11.09 3.57 3.57
C GLU A 214 10.68 2.95 2.22
N SER A 215 10.80 3.70 1.13
CA SER A 215 10.36 3.21 -0.19
C SER A 215 11.12 1.97 -0.65
N GLU A 216 12.40 1.88 -0.33
CA GLU A 216 13.23 0.71 -0.65
C GLU A 216 12.79 -0.51 0.17
N THR A 217 12.62 -0.35 1.48
CA THR A 217 12.16 -1.41 2.39
C THR A 217 10.76 -1.88 2.01
N TYR A 218 9.86 -0.93 1.69
CA TYR A 218 8.51 -1.27 1.24
C TYR A 218 8.52 -2.12 -0.04
N GLY A 219 9.27 -1.68 -1.05
CA GLY A 219 9.38 -2.39 -2.32
C GLY A 219 9.99 -3.78 -2.20
N ALA A 220 11.02 -3.92 -1.37
CA ALA A 220 11.75 -5.16 -1.19
C ALA A 220 11.05 -6.17 -0.28
N GLU A 221 10.42 -5.71 0.81
CA GLU A 221 10.00 -6.59 1.89
C GLU A 221 8.48 -6.70 2.08
N ILE A 222 7.69 -5.76 1.55
CA ILE A 222 6.25 -5.69 1.82
C ILE A 222 5.42 -5.83 0.55
N ALA A 223 5.75 -5.08 -0.49
CA ALA A 223 4.91 -4.90 -1.66
C ALA A 223 4.47 -6.21 -2.33
N ALA A 224 5.31 -7.25 -2.29
CA ALA A 224 5.04 -8.53 -2.95
C ALA A 224 4.22 -9.52 -2.09
N ALA A 225 3.89 -9.19 -0.84
CA ALA A 225 3.10 -10.07 0.03
C ALA A 225 1.64 -10.14 -0.44
N ARG A 226 1.17 -11.36 -0.73
CA ARG A 226 -0.18 -11.62 -1.27
C ARG A 226 -1.22 -11.77 -0.18
N THR A 227 -2.46 -11.38 -0.51
CA THR A 227 -3.64 -11.72 0.28
C THR A 227 -3.84 -13.23 0.37
N PHE A 228 -4.53 -13.68 1.39
CA PHE A 228 -4.72 -15.10 1.67
C PHE A 228 -6.09 -15.40 2.26
N GLY A 229 -6.51 -16.64 2.12
CA GLY A 229 -7.75 -17.13 2.72
C GLY A 229 -7.71 -18.65 2.92
N TYR A 230 -8.48 -19.12 3.93
CA TYR A 230 -8.62 -20.54 4.18
C TYR A 230 -9.60 -21.18 3.19
N LYS A 231 -9.21 -22.30 2.59
CA LYS A 231 -10.05 -23.10 1.70
C LYS A 231 -11.37 -23.49 2.36
N ALA A 232 -11.32 -23.76 3.66
CA ALA A 232 -12.51 -24.12 4.46
C ALA A 232 -13.56 -23.00 4.53
N ASP A 233 -13.15 -21.73 4.35
CA ASP A 233 -14.07 -20.59 4.39
C ASP A 233 -14.66 -20.25 3.00
N GLU A 234 -14.14 -20.84 1.92
CA GLU A 234 -14.46 -20.46 0.55
C GLU A 234 -15.97 -20.49 0.28
N GLN A 235 -16.64 -21.62 0.57
CA GLN A 235 -18.07 -21.75 0.29
C GLN A 235 -18.89 -20.72 1.08
N ARG A 236 -18.60 -20.55 2.38
CA ARG A 236 -19.28 -19.57 3.22
C ARG A 236 -19.12 -18.13 2.70
N LEU A 237 -17.92 -17.76 2.27
CA LEU A 237 -17.67 -16.43 1.72
C LEU A 237 -18.37 -16.21 0.37
N ARG A 238 -18.40 -17.23 -0.52
CA ARG A 238 -19.16 -17.20 -1.79
C ARG A 238 -20.65 -17.06 -1.54
N ASP A 239 -21.21 -17.77 -0.57
CA ASP A 239 -22.63 -17.69 -0.18
C ASP A 239 -22.99 -16.28 0.34
N MET A 240 -22.03 -15.59 0.98
CA MET A 240 -22.16 -14.18 1.38
C MET A 240 -22.00 -13.20 0.20
N GLY A 241 -21.73 -13.68 -1.01
CA GLY A 241 -21.51 -12.86 -2.19
C GLY A 241 -20.11 -12.25 -2.29
N LEU A 242 -19.17 -12.77 -1.49
CA LEU A 242 -17.76 -12.34 -1.46
C LEU A 242 -16.88 -13.26 -2.30
N ILE A 243 -15.62 -12.86 -2.49
CA ILE A 243 -14.55 -13.62 -3.16
C ILE A 243 -14.93 -14.22 -4.52
N ARG A 244 -15.84 -13.61 -5.26
CA ARG A 244 -16.28 -14.09 -6.56
C ARG A 244 -15.19 -14.06 -7.63
N GLY A 245 -14.23 -13.12 -7.49
CA GLY A 245 -13.07 -12.99 -8.35
C GLY A 245 -11.79 -13.61 -7.77
N ALA A 246 -11.86 -14.26 -6.59
CA ALA A 246 -10.72 -14.92 -5.99
C ALA A 246 -10.35 -16.20 -6.74
N GLY A 247 -9.06 -16.36 -6.99
CA GLY A 247 -8.47 -17.51 -7.63
C GLY A 247 -7.01 -17.73 -7.23
N PRO A 248 -6.40 -18.83 -7.70
CA PRO A 248 -5.01 -19.17 -7.35
C PRO A 248 -3.99 -18.15 -7.87
N GLU A 249 -4.36 -17.31 -8.81
CA GLU A 249 -3.52 -16.26 -9.40
C GLU A 249 -3.45 -14.98 -8.55
N ASN A 250 -4.43 -14.77 -7.64
CA ASN A 250 -4.58 -13.51 -6.92
C ASN A 250 -4.78 -13.63 -5.40
N ALA A 251 -4.69 -14.84 -4.84
CA ALA A 251 -4.74 -15.07 -3.41
C ALA A 251 -3.99 -16.35 -3.04
N ILE A 252 -3.40 -16.41 -1.85
CA ILE A 252 -2.88 -17.66 -1.29
C ILE A 252 -4.05 -18.44 -0.71
N ILE A 253 -4.27 -19.67 -1.24
CA ILE A 253 -5.33 -20.57 -0.78
C ILE A 253 -4.75 -21.55 0.22
N LEU A 254 -5.21 -21.48 1.47
CA LEU A 254 -4.71 -22.27 2.59
C LEU A 254 -5.53 -23.51 2.84
N THR A 255 -4.84 -24.65 2.82
CA THR A 255 -5.35 -25.94 3.28
C THR A 255 -4.69 -26.31 4.62
N PRO A 256 -5.16 -27.34 5.34
CA PRO A 256 -4.48 -27.82 6.55
C PRO A 256 -3.01 -28.23 6.32
N ASN A 257 -2.63 -28.50 5.07
CA ASN A 257 -1.27 -28.92 4.68
C ASN A 257 -0.40 -27.75 4.18
N GLY A 258 -0.90 -26.51 4.26
CA GLY A 258 -0.23 -25.31 3.77
C GLY A 258 -0.84 -24.75 2.49
N PRO A 259 -0.13 -23.85 1.77
CA PRO A 259 -0.60 -23.23 0.54
C PRO A 259 -0.87 -24.27 -0.57
N GLU A 260 -2.04 -24.21 -1.21
CA GLU A 260 -2.43 -25.10 -2.30
C GLU A 260 -1.83 -24.67 -3.64
N ASN A 261 -1.65 -23.38 -3.83
CA ASN A 261 -1.34 -22.76 -5.13
C ASN A 261 0.10 -22.26 -5.26
N GLY A 262 1.05 -23.01 -4.71
CA GLY A 262 2.48 -22.78 -4.88
C GLY A 262 3.17 -22.22 -3.63
N PRO A 263 4.49 -21.98 -3.70
CA PRO A 263 5.27 -21.54 -2.56
C PRO A 263 4.93 -20.09 -2.16
N LEU A 264 5.19 -19.77 -0.91
CA LEU A 264 5.18 -18.40 -0.42
C LEU A 264 6.30 -17.58 -1.06
N ARG A 265 6.08 -16.28 -1.26
CA ARG A 265 7.09 -15.31 -1.73
C ARG A 265 8.06 -14.93 -0.63
N PHE A 266 7.59 -14.95 0.63
CA PHE A 266 8.37 -14.76 1.84
C PHE A 266 8.04 -15.84 2.85
N PRO A 267 8.96 -16.29 3.70
CA PRO A 267 8.65 -17.28 4.75
C PRO A 267 7.51 -16.84 5.67
N ASP A 268 7.42 -15.52 5.90
CA ASP A 268 6.48 -14.80 6.76
C ASP A 268 5.48 -13.95 5.93
N GLU A 269 5.06 -14.44 4.74
CA GLU A 269 4.26 -13.66 3.79
C GLU A 269 2.93 -13.19 4.40
N TYR A 270 2.33 -13.98 5.28
CA TYR A 270 1.03 -13.65 5.88
C TYR A 270 1.08 -12.40 6.76
N VAL A 271 2.07 -12.30 7.65
CA VAL A 271 2.21 -11.11 8.49
C VAL A 271 2.66 -9.89 7.68
N ARG A 272 3.51 -10.07 6.66
CA ARG A 272 3.88 -8.98 5.72
C ARG A 272 2.67 -8.45 4.97
N HIS A 273 1.75 -9.31 4.56
CA HIS A 273 0.50 -8.86 3.95
C HIS A 273 -0.36 -8.07 4.93
N LYS A 274 -0.42 -8.47 6.20
CA LYS A 274 -1.15 -7.67 7.22
C LYS A 274 -0.50 -6.31 7.47
N VAL A 275 0.83 -6.19 7.34
CA VAL A 275 1.52 -4.89 7.34
C VAL A 275 1.18 -4.08 6.10
N LEU A 276 1.10 -4.69 4.91
CA LEU A 276 0.67 -4.05 3.68
C LEU A 276 -0.74 -3.45 3.84
N ASP A 277 -1.70 -4.23 4.32
CA ASP A 277 -3.07 -3.79 4.63
C ASP A 277 -3.07 -2.59 5.58
N LEU A 278 -2.31 -2.69 6.68
CA LEU A 278 -2.21 -1.63 7.69
C LEU A 278 -1.71 -0.31 7.10
N ILE A 279 -0.66 -0.35 6.27
CA ILE A 279 -0.11 0.84 5.61
C ILE A 279 -1.19 1.51 4.76
N GLY A 280 -1.93 0.73 3.99
CA GLY A 280 -3.01 1.21 3.13
C GLY A 280 -4.17 1.83 3.93
N ASP A 281 -4.58 1.19 5.01
CA ASP A 281 -5.65 1.69 5.87
C ASP A 281 -5.25 2.96 6.63
N LEU A 282 -4.01 3.05 7.09
CA LEU A 282 -3.51 4.24 7.77
C LEU A 282 -3.27 5.43 6.81
N ALA A 283 -3.15 5.20 5.50
CA ALA A 283 -3.15 6.26 4.49
C ALA A 283 -4.40 7.15 4.57
N LEU A 284 -5.51 6.59 5.08
CA LEU A 284 -6.78 7.31 5.26
C LEU A 284 -6.72 8.40 6.35
N ALA A 285 -5.63 8.51 7.08
CA ALA A 285 -5.33 9.71 7.87
C ALA A 285 -5.17 10.97 7.00
N GLY A 286 -4.97 10.79 5.67
CA GLY A 286 -4.86 11.86 4.67
C GLY A 286 -3.47 12.48 4.55
N LYS A 287 -2.55 12.12 5.44
CA LYS A 287 -1.13 12.49 5.45
C LYS A 287 -0.32 11.31 5.96
N ARG A 288 0.98 11.31 5.67
CA ARG A 288 1.90 10.31 6.23
C ARG A 288 2.00 10.47 7.74
N ILE A 289 2.02 9.35 8.45
CA ILE A 289 2.20 9.33 9.89
C ILE A 289 3.71 9.39 10.19
N GLN A 290 4.08 10.16 11.20
CA GLN A 290 5.38 10.11 11.88
C GLN A 290 5.13 9.61 13.30
N GLY A 291 5.57 8.37 13.56
CA GLY A 291 5.31 7.67 14.81
C GLY A 291 5.56 6.17 14.68
N LYS A 292 5.38 5.46 15.79
CA LYS A 292 5.54 4.00 15.89
C LYS A 292 4.17 3.35 15.99
N VAL A 293 3.87 2.40 15.11
CA VAL A 293 2.62 1.64 15.13
C VAL A 293 2.90 0.23 15.63
N PHE A 294 2.08 -0.22 16.57
CA PHE A 294 2.04 -1.60 17.02
C PHE A 294 0.64 -2.17 16.82
N ALA A 295 0.54 -3.35 16.21
CA ALA A 295 -0.72 -4.04 15.97
C ALA A 295 -0.60 -5.53 16.36
N MET A 296 -1.61 -6.06 17.05
CA MET A 296 -1.70 -7.46 17.42
C MET A 296 -3.11 -7.97 17.10
N ARG A 297 -3.21 -9.01 16.25
CA ARG A 297 -4.47 -9.61 15.78
C ARG A 297 -5.47 -8.59 15.23
N ALA A 298 -5.00 -7.41 14.79
CA ALA A 298 -5.83 -6.35 14.25
C ALA A 298 -6.28 -6.69 12.81
N GLY A 299 -7.21 -5.92 12.30
CA GLY A 299 -7.69 -5.99 10.92
C GLY A 299 -8.26 -4.63 10.51
N HIS A 300 -8.76 -4.51 9.28
CA HIS A 300 -9.21 -3.25 8.68
C HIS A 300 -10.13 -2.43 9.59
N ALA A 301 -11.08 -3.07 10.30
CA ALA A 301 -11.97 -2.37 11.22
C ALA A 301 -11.20 -1.65 12.34
N MET A 302 -10.18 -2.29 12.90
CA MET A 302 -9.35 -1.67 13.95
C MET A 302 -8.38 -0.65 13.38
N HIS A 303 -7.81 -0.89 12.20
CA HIS A 303 -6.95 0.07 11.51
C HIS A 303 -7.70 1.38 11.26
N THR A 304 -8.89 1.29 10.69
CA THR A 304 -9.73 2.48 10.41
C THR A 304 -10.29 3.12 11.68
N ALA A 305 -10.55 2.34 12.73
CA ALA A 305 -10.91 2.87 14.04
C ALA A 305 -9.75 3.67 14.68
N LEU A 306 -8.50 3.20 14.53
CA LEU A 306 -7.32 3.95 14.96
C LEU A 306 -7.21 5.28 14.21
N VAL A 307 -7.35 5.27 12.87
CA VAL A 307 -7.39 6.51 12.08
C VAL A 307 -8.46 7.46 12.59
N SER A 308 -9.69 6.97 12.78
CA SER A 308 -10.80 7.78 13.29
C SER A 308 -10.49 8.38 14.66
N ARG A 309 -9.94 7.58 15.58
CA ARG A 309 -9.60 8.02 16.94
C ARG A 309 -8.47 9.04 16.93
N LEU A 310 -7.38 8.77 16.19
CA LEU A 310 -6.27 9.70 16.03
C LEU A 310 -6.75 11.04 15.48
N MET A 311 -7.52 11.04 14.38
CA MET A 311 -7.96 12.27 13.73
C MET A 311 -8.96 13.09 14.58
N LYS A 312 -9.71 12.46 15.47
CA LYS A 312 -10.62 13.12 16.43
C LYS A 312 -9.88 13.77 17.60
N ASP A 313 -8.82 13.13 18.10
CA ASP A 313 -8.04 13.68 19.20
C ASP A 313 -6.97 14.65 18.69
N ARG A 314 -7.38 15.92 18.50
CA ARG A 314 -6.49 16.98 17.99
C ARG A 314 -5.31 17.29 18.92
N SER A 315 -5.32 16.81 20.16
CA SER A 315 -4.21 16.97 21.09
C SER A 315 -3.14 15.87 20.95
N ALA A 316 -3.47 14.80 20.21
CA ALA A 316 -2.58 13.66 20.05
C ALA A 316 -1.59 13.80 18.88
N TRP A 317 -1.75 14.81 18.04
CA TRP A 317 -0.92 15.02 16.87
C TRP A 317 -0.84 16.47 16.43
N GLU A 318 0.19 16.78 15.66
CA GLU A 318 0.36 18.05 14.96
C GLU A 318 0.72 17.81 13.48
N LEU A 319 0.52 18.83 12.64
CA LEU A 319 1.10 18.87 11.31
C LEU A 319 2.54 19.35 11.42
N ALA A 320 3.47 18.51 10.95
CA ALA A 320 4.87 18.81 10.93
C ALA A 320 5.42 18.68 9.50
N HIS A 321 6.41 19.49 9.19
CA HIS A 321 7.27 19.25 8.02
C HIS A 321 8.49 18.44 8.47
N ALA A 322 9.06 17.62 7.59
CA ALA A 322 10.33 16.98 7.87
C ALA A 322 11.39 18.06 8.22
N PRO A 323 12.30 17.76 9.16
CA PRO A 323 13.38 18.66 9.48
C PRO A 323 14.15 19.00 8.20
N VAL A 324 14.48 20.28 7.99
CA VAL A 324 15.49 20.64 7.01
C VAL A 324 16.80 20.10 7.58
N GLU A 325 17.49 19.23 6.86
CA GLU A 325 18.82 18.78 7.25
C GLU A 325 19.76 20.01 7.39
N LYS A 326 19.85 20.55 8.58
CA LYS A 326 20.91 21.50 8.97
C LYS A 326 22.25 20.82 9.20
N ALA A 327 22.29 19.50 9.23
CA ALA A 327 23.39 18.73 9.77
C ALA A 327 24.64 18.62 8.87
N VAL A 328 24.55 18.95 7.58
CA VAL A 328 25.72 18.82 6.69
C VAL A 328 26.53 20.13 6.59
N VAL A 329 25.89 21.28 6.83
CA VAL A 329 26.57 22.58 6.72
C VAL A 329 27.34 22.92 8.02
N GLU A 330 26.83 22.54 9.19
CA GLU A 330 27.54 22.80 10.48
C GLU A 330 28.73 21.88 10.69
N ALA A 331 28.63 20.59 10.31
CA ALA A 331 29.77 19.67 10.37
C ALA A 331 30.92 20.06 9.41
N ALA A 332 30.59 20.61 8.24
CA ALA A 332 31.59 21.12 7.31
C ALA A 332 32.22 22.45 7.79
N ALA A 333 31.45 23.27 8.50
CA ALA A 333 31.96 24.52 9.08
C ALA A 333 32.83 24.28 10.33
N GLU A 334 32.54 23.29 11.17
CA GLU A 334 33.36 22.89 12.31
C GLU A 334 34.70 22.25 11.88
N VAL A 335 34.68 21.44 10.79
CA VAL A 335 35.93 20.85 10.23
C VAL A 335 36.79 21.92 9.56
N ALA A 336 36.19 22.95 8.95
CA ALA A 336 36.94 24.05 8.34
C ALA A 336 37.42 25.10 9.33
N GLY A 337 36.89 25.15 10.56
CA GLY A 337 37.25 26.09 11.62
C GLY A 337 38.23 25.58 12.66
N ASN A 338 38.74 24.34 12.53
CA ASN A 338 39.66 23.79 13.50
C ASN A 338 41.13 24.06 13.08
N PRO A 339 41.90 24.93 13.82
CA PRO A 339 43.24 25.33 13.44
C PRO A 339 44.33 24.23 13.62
N ALA A 340 43.94 22.98 13.88
CA ALA A 340 44.85 21.86 14.10
C ALA A 340 45.39 21.23 12.79
N PHE A 341 44.98 21.68 11.61
CA PHE A 341 45.48 21.17 10.32
C PHE A 341 46.20 22.21 9.45
N ALA A 342 46.64 23.33 10.03
CA ALA A 342 47.49 24.28 9.36
C ALA A 342 48.95 24.08 9.86
N GLY A 343 49.63 23.05 9.34
CA GLY A 343 51.04 22.87 9.63
C GLY A 343 51.53 21.42 9.56
N ALA A 344 51.73 20.89 8.36
CA ALA A 344 52.77 19.91 8.02
C ALA A 344 52.95 19.87 6.50
#